data_a30c06eb5a61cad35847f48b5bc2ee77
#
_entry.id   a30c06eb5a61cad35847f48b5bc2ee77
#
_cell.length_a   1.000
_cell.length_b   1.000
_cell.length_c   1.000
_cell.angle_alpha   90.00
_cell.angle_beta   90.00
_cell.angle_gamma   90.00
#
_symmetry.space_group_name_H-M   'P 1'
#
loop_
_entity.id
_entity.type
_entity.pdbx_description
1 polymer ?
#
loop_
_entity_poly.entity_id
_entity_poly.type
_entity_poly.pdbx_seq_one_letter_code
_entity_poly.pdbx_strand_id
1 'polypeptide(L)'
;LGEGYLLSKPAVLLIVLNFYVNSMRTPVNNTKSVLGLFWDDRYKSILEAVFNLAVSVLLAGSWGVEVIMAGTLVSSIAFPLWCEPLVLYSRGLHAPVRRYFARYLVHLAVTFAAGALTWALCGLTSGGAAGFILKAAICVVIPNLFFLISYHRTQEFAFFADAGKDLIQKVS
;
A
#
# COMPACT_ATOMS: atom_id res chain seq x y z
N LEU A 1 2.86 -26.17 -14.26
CA LEU A 1 1.98 -25.12 -14.75
C LEU A 1 2.68 -24.47 -15.94
N GLY A 2 2.03 -24.47 -17.14
CA GLY A 2 2.66 -23.97 -18.38
C GLY A 2 2.74 -22.45 -18.44
N GLU A 3 3.48 -21.90 -19.39
CA GLU A 3 3.70 -20.46 -19.58
C GLU A 3 2.40 -19.65 -19.73
N GLY A 4 1.29 -20.28 -20.16
CA GLY A 4 -0.02 -19.64 -20.29
C GLY A 4 -0.71 -19.25 -18.97
N TYR A 5 -0.17 -19.65 -17.81
CA TYR A 5 -0.68 -19.27 -16.48
C TYR A 5 0.12 -18.15 -15.82
N LEU A 6 1.17 -17.64 -16.46
CA LEU A 6 1.94 -16.54 -15.93
C LEU A 6 1.22 -15.23 -16.19
N LEU A 7 1.00 -14.45 -15.11
CA LEU A 7 0.51 -13.09 -15.24
C LEU A 7 1.51 -12.22 -16.00
N SER A 8 1.00 -11.32 -16.82
CA SER A 8 1.83 -10.34 -17.50
C SER A 8 2.55 -9.43 -16.50
N LYS A 9 3.73 -8.94 -16.84
CA LYS A 9 4.47 -8.00 -15.98
C LYS A 9 3.65 -6.75 -15.63
N PRO A 10 2.89 -6.11 -16.55
CA PRO A 10 1.98 -5.03 -16.23
C PRO A 10 0.91 -5.41 -15.21
N ALA A 11 0.28 -6.60 -15.33
CA ALA A 11 -0.71 -7.05 -14.37
C ALA A 11 -0.13 -7.19 -12.96
N VAL A 12 1.06 -7.79 -12.82
CA VAL A 12 1.75 -7.89 -11.52
C VAL A 12 2.02 -6.51 -10.93
N LEU A 13 2.52 -5.58 -11.74
CA LEU A 13 2.78 -4.21 -11.30
C LEU A 13 1.50 -3.52 -10.81
N LEU A 14 0.40 -3.64 -11.55
CA LEU A 14 -0.90 -3.08 -11.18
C LEU A 14 -1.43 -3.67 -9.87
N ILE A 15 -1.27 -4.99 -9.65
CA ILE A 15 -1.63 -5.64 -8.39
C ILE A 15 -0.83 -5.04 -7.22
N VAL A 16 0.48 -4.92 -7.37
CA VAL A 16 1.35 -4.36 -6.32
C VAL A 16 1.00 -2.91 -6.02
N LEU A 17 0.76 -2.08 -7.05
CA LEU A 17 0.36 -0.69 -6.87
C LEU A 17 -1.01 -0.56 -6.20
N ASN A 18 -2.00 -1.36 -6.60
CA ASN A 18 -3.30 -1.41 -5.94
C ASN A 18 -3.18 -1.80 -4.47
N PHE A 19 -2.39 -2.84 -4.18
CA PHE A 19 -2.14 -3.27 -2.80
C PHE A 19 -1.51 -2.15 -1.98
N TYR A 20 -0.49 -1.47 -2.52
CA TYR A 20 0.17 -0.37 -1.84
C TYR A 20 -0.80 0.78 -1.53
N VAL A 21 -1.55 1.26 -2.53
CA VAL A 21 -2.51 2.36 -2.35
C VAL A 21 -3.58 1.99 -1.33
N ASN A 22 -4.15 0.80 -1.39
CA ASN A 22 -5.16 0.34 -0.44
C ASN A 22 -4.59 0.17 0.98
N SER A 23 -3.38 -0.36 1.13
CA SER A 23 -2.71 -0.50 2.42
C SER A 23 -2.48 0.85 3.10
N MET A 24 -2.10 1.88 2.33
CA MET A 24 -1.92 3.24 2.85
C MET A 24 -3.24 3.93 3.23
N ARG A 25 -4.37 3.54 2.62
CA ARG A 25 -5.72 4.04 2.96
C ARG A 25 -6.30 3.40 4.22
N THR A 26 -5.93 2.16 4.51
CA THR A 26 -6.50 1.38 5.62
C THR A 26 -6.44 2.09 6.98
N PRO A 27 -5.31 2.68 7.43
CA PRO A 27 -5.26 3.40 8.71
C PRO A 27 -6.20 4.61 8.76
N VAL A 28 -6.33 5.34 7.64
CA VAL A 28 -7.23 6.50 7.54
C VAL A 28 -8.68 6.04 7.67
N ASN A 29 -9.07 4.99 6.95
CA ASN A 29 -10.43 4.45 7.01
C ASN A 29 -10.77 3.88 8.38
N ASN A 30 -9.85 3.16 9.02
CA ASN A 30 -10.06 2.64 10.37
C ASN A 30 -10.25 3.78 11.38
N THR A 31 -9.44 4.83 11.32
CA THR A 31 -9.57 5.99 12.21
C THR A 31 -10.87 6.73 11.97
N LYS A 32 -11.29 6.94 10.73
CA LYS A 32 -12.60 7.52 10.39
C LYS A 32 -13.77 6.68 10.93
N SER A 33 -13.65 5.36 10.84
CA SER A 33 -14.65 4.42 11.37
C SER A 33 -14.81 4.57 12.87
N VAL A 34 -13.71 4.65 13.60
CA VAL A 34 -13.71 4.86 15.06
C VAL A 34 -14.32 6.22 15.43
N LEU A 35 -14.10 7.25 14.64
CA LEU A 35 -14.63 8.60 14.85
C LEU A 35 -16.06 8.79 14.31
N GLY A 36 -16.65 7.80 13.68
CA GLY A 36 -18.02 7.86 13.15
C GLY A 36 -18.21 8.81 11.95
N LEU A 37 -17.12 9.12 11.22
CA LEU A 37 -17.13 10.11 10.13
C LEU A 37 -17.61 9.53 8.78
N PHE A 38 -18.66 8.68 8.81
CA PHE A 38 -19.18 8.06 7.57
C PHE A 38 -20.05 9.00 6.74
N TRP A 39 -20.68 9.95 7.39
CA TRP A 39 -21.65 10.84 6.75
C TRP A 39 -20.98 11.88 5.86
N ASP A 40 -19.75 12.28 6.22
CA ASP A 40 -19.02 13.35 5.55
C ASP A 40 -18.44 12.92 4.18
N ASP A 41 -18.24 11.62 3.96
CA ASP A 41 -17.70 11.11 2.70
C ASP A 41 -18.57 10.03 2.02
N ARG A 42 -19.86 9.97 2.35
CA ARG A 42 -20.81 8.96 1.83
C ARG A 42 -20.87 8.87 0.30
N TYR A 43 -20.68 9.97 -0.39
CA TYR A 43 -20.68 10.00 -1.86
C TYR A 43 -19.39 9.49 -2.51
N LYS A 44 -18.30 9.40 -1.75
CA LYS A 44 -17.00 8.93 -2.23
C LYS A 44 -17.08 7.55 -2.88
N SER A 45 -17.72 6.60 -2.19
CA SER A 45 -17.82 5.22 -2.65
C SER A 45 -18.64 5.10 -3.95
N ILE A 46 -19.66 5.92 -4.09
CA ILE A 46 -20.47 5.99 -5.33
C ILE A 46 -19.61 6.55 -6.47
N LEU A 47 -18.89 7.65 -6.23
CA LEU A 47 -18.02 8.25 -7.24
C LEU A 47 -16.89 7.31 -7.65
N GLU A 48 -16.26 6.63 -6.68
CA GLU A 48 -15.23 5.64 -6.92
C GLU A 48 -15.76 4.49 -7.80
N ALA A 49 -16.95 3.95 -7.47
CA ALA A 49 -17.58 2.86 -8.21
C ALA A 49 -17.96 3.28 -9.64
N VAL A 50 -18.60 4.43 -9.80
CA VAL A 50 -19.00 4.95 -11.12
C VAL A 50 -17.78 5.21 -11.99
N PHE A 51 -16.75 5.84 -11.44
CA PHE A 51 -15.53 6.13 -12.17
C PHE A 51 -14.77 4.85 -12.54
N ASN A 52 -14.66 3.88 -11.62
CA ASN A 52 -14.06 2.58 -11.90
C ASN A 52 -14.79 1.87 -13.03
N LEU A 53 -16.14 1.83 -12.96
CA LEU A 53 -16.96 1.20 -14.00
C LEU A 53 -16.78 1.92 -15.35
N ALA A 54 -16.82 3.25 -15.37
CA ALA A 54 -16.64 4.02 -16.60
C ALA A 54 -15.27 3.76 -17.25
N VAL A 55 -14.18 3.79 -16.46
CA VAL A 55 -12.83 3.48 -16.97
C VAL A 55 -12.75 2.03 -17.46
N SER A 56 -13.30 1.08 -16.72
CA SER A 56 -13.29 -0.33 -17.10
C SER A 56 -14.05 -0.59 -18.39
N VAL A 57 -15.24 0.01 -18.56
CA VAL A 57 -16.07 -0.16 -19.78
C VAL A 57 -15.40 0.53 -20.99
N LEU A 58 -14.89 1.74 -20.83
CA LEU A 58 -14.25 2.46 -21.92
C LEU A 58 -12.99 1.77 -22.45
N LEU A 59 -12.26 1.10 -21.58
CA LEU A 59 -10.98 0.48 -21.93
C LEU A 59 -11.06 -1.04 -22.11
N ALA A 60 -12.19 -1.69 -21.78
CA ALA A 60 -12.35 -3.16 -21.81
C ALA A 60 -12.05 -3.81 -23.17
N GLY A 61 -12.28 -3.08 -24.26
CA GLY A 61 -12.02 -3.58 -25.62
C GLY A 61 -10.55 -3.64 -26.00
N SER A 62 -9.65 -3.04 -25.22
CA SER A 62 -8.27 -2.81 -25.63
C SER A 62 -7.22 -3.67 -24.90
N TRP A 63 -7.40 -3.99 -23.62
CA TRP A 63 -6.30 -4.47 -22.75
C TRP A 63 -6.69 -5.62 -21.80
N GLY A 64 -7.81 -6.28 -21.98
CA GLY A 64 -8.19 -7.45 -21.16
C GLY A 64 -8.34 -7.19 -19.65
N VAL A 65 -7.88 -8.13 -18.82
CA VAL A 65 -8.03 -8.07 -17.34
C VAL A 65 -7.23 -6.91 -16.72
N GLU A 66 -6.15 -6.49 -17.34
CA GLU A 66 -5.27 -5.40 -16.88
C GLU A 66 -6.02 -4.07 -16.77
N VAL A 67 -7.01 -3.84 -17.62
CA VAL A 67 -7.86 -2.64 -17.59
C VAL A 67 -8.68 -2.53 -16.33
N ILE A 68 -9.21 -3.65 -15.84
CA ILE A 68 -10.02 -3.67 -14.60
C ILE A 68 -9.13 -3.27 -13.43
N MET A 69 -7.91 -3.80 -13.37
CA MET A 69 -6.94 -3.47 -12.34
C MET A 69 -6.46 -2.02 -12.42
N ALA A 70 -6.24 -1.51 -13.65
CA ALA A 70 -5.89 -0.12 -13.87
C ALA A 70 -7.05 0.82 -13.50
N GLY A 71 -8.28 0.47 -13.83
CA GLY A 71 -9.49 1.22 -13.46
C GLY A 71 -9.63 1.37 -11.94
N THR A 72 -9.40 0.28 -11.20
CA THR A 72 -9.40 0.30 -9.74
C THR A 72 -8.30 1.22 -9.19
N LEU A 73 -7.09 1.14 -9.72
CA LEU A 73 -5.99 1.99 -9.28
C LEU A 73 -6.27 3.47 -9.55
N VAL A 74 -6.72 3.79 -10.77
CA VAL A 74 -7.01 5.17 -11.17
C VAL A 74 -8.16 5.75 -10.35
N SER A 75 -9.24 4.99 -10.13
CA SER A 75 -10.37 5.44 -9.30
C SER A 75 -9.97 5.67 -7.84
N SER A 76 -9.12 4.80 -7.28
CA SER A 76 -8.61 4.94 -5.92
C SER A 76 -7.69 6.15 -5.75
N ILE A 77 -6.90 6.48 -6.75
CA ILE A 77 -6.04 7.67 -6.76
C ILE A 77 -6.87 8.94 -6.98
N ALA A 78 -7.89 8.89 -7.85
CA ALA A 78 -8.68 10.06 -8.22
C ALA A 78 -9.55 10.60 -7.06
N PHE A 79 -10.14 9.74 -6.26
CA PHE A 79 -11.10 10.14 -5.23
C PHE A 79 -10.68 9.79 -3.81
N PRO A 80 -10.56 8.51 -3.41
CA PRO A 80 -10.34 8.16 -2.01
C PRO A 80 -9.02 8.66 -1.44
N LEU A 81 -7.96 8.66 -2.23
CA LEU A 81 -6.63 9.09 -1.79
C LEU A 81 -6.62 10.53 -1.24
N TRP A 82 -7.52 11.38 -1.74
CA TRP A 82 -7.63 12.77 -1.33
C TRP A 82 -8.79 12.99 -0.34
N CYS A 83 -9.97 12.44 -0.63
CA CYS A 83 -11.17 12.66 0.19
C CYS A 83 -11.04 12.10 1.58
N GLU A 84 -10.52 10.88 1.73
CA GLU A 84 -10.42 10.22 3.03
C GLU A 84 -9.55 10.97 4.04
N PRO A 85 -8.30 11.37 3.69
CA PRO A 85 -7.48 12.16 4.60
C PRO A 85 -8.02 13.56 4.83
N LEU A 86 -8.63 14.19 3.81
CA LEU A 86 -9.25 15.51 3.97
C LEU A 86 -10.36 15.48 5.00
N VAL A 87 -11.28 14.52 4.93
CA VAL A 87 -12.36 14.37 5.91
C VAL A 87 -11.81 14.08 7.30
N LEU A 88 -10.88 13.12 7.42
CA LEU A 88 -10.29 12.77 8.71
C LEU A 88 -9.58 13.95 9.37
N TYR A 89 -8.74 14.66 8.64
CA TYR A 89 -7.94 15.75 9.20
C TYR A 89 -8.76 17.02 9.45
N SER A 90 -9.77 17.31 8.61
CA SER A 90 -10.60 18.51 8.78
C SER A 90 -11.69 18.32 9.84
N ARG A 91 -12.36 17.17 9.88
CA ARG A 91 -13.50 16.92 10.76
C ARG A 91 -13.17 16.12 12.02
N GLY A 92 -12.21 15.18 11.93
CA GLY A 92 -11.82 14.32 13.03
C GLY A 92 -10.68 14.87 13.87
N LEU A 93 -9.54 15.15 13.26
CA LEU A 93 -8.30 15.52 13.96
C LEU A 93 -8.12 17.03 14.10
N HIS A 94 -8.87 17.86 13.37
CA HIS A 94 -8.74 19.32 13.33
C HIS A 94 -7.27 19.76 13.08
N ALA A 95 -6.57 19.06 12.20
CA ALA A 95 -5.15 19.22 11.91
C ALA A 95 -4.91 19.44 10.39
N PRO A 96 -3.80 20.07 10.00
CA PRO A 96 -3.52 20.33 8.58
C PRO A 96 -3.22 19.02 7.85
N VAL A 97 -4.02 18.71 6.83
CA VAL A 97 -3.87 17.51 5.98
C VAL A 97 -2.50 17.42 5.29
N ARG A 98 -1.80 18.53 5.14
CA ARG A 98 -0.44 18.58 4.60
C ARG A 98 0.53 17.66 5.36
N ARG A 99 0.33 17.48 6.68
CA ARG A 99 1.14 16.56 7.49
C ARG A 99 0.97 15.11 7.05
N TYR A 100 -0.26 14.73 6.69
CA TYR A 100 -0.53 13.39 6.16
C TYR A 100 0.21 13.16 4.84
N PHE A 101 0.05 14.08 3.87
CA PHE A 101 0.68 13.92 2.57
C PHE A 101 2.21 13.98 2.64
N ALA A 102 2.77 14.79 3.52
CA ALA A 102 4.22 14.79 3.74
C ALA A 102 4.71 13.42 4.26
N ARG A 103 4.03 12.83 5.25
CA ARG A 103 4.35 11.48 5.74
C ARG A 103 4.12 10.42 4.66
N TYR A 104 3.03 10.53 3.90
CA TYR A 104 2.75 9.63 2.79
C TYR A 104 3.89 9.61 1.76
N LEU A 105 4.42 10.78 1.37
CA LEU A 105 5.56 10.89 0.45
C LEU A 105 6.83 10.28 1.03
N VAL A 106 7.09 10.46 2.31
CA VAL A 106 8.24 9.82 2.99
C VAL A 106 8.10 8.30 2.96
N HIS A 107 6.92 7.76 3.31
CA HIS A 107 6.67 6.32 3.25
C HIS A 107 6.79 5.78 1.82
N LEU A 108 6.30 6.51 0.83
CA LEU A 108 6.44 6.16 -0.59
C LEU A 108 7.91 6.08 -0.99
N ALA A 109 8.70 7.10 -0.64
CA ALA A 109 10.13 7.15 -0.95
C ALA A 109 10.90 5.99 -0.28
N VAL A 110 10.63 5.72 1.00
CA VAL A 110 11.24 4.61 1.74
C VAL A 110 10.87 3.26 1.13
N THR A 111 9.60 3.06 0.78
CA THR A 111 9.14 1.81 0.15
C THR A 111 9.79 1.61 -1.22
N PHE A 112 9.86 2.68 -2.02
CA PHE A 112 10.49 2.62 -3.33
C PHE A 112 12.00 2.33 -3.24
N ALA A 113 12.70 2.97 -2.30
CA ALA A 113 14.12 2.73 -2.04
C ALA A 113 14.39 1.29 -1.57
N ALA A 114 13.57 0.77 -0.65
CA ALA A 114 13.65 -0.61 -0.20
C ALA A 114 13.42 -1.61 -1.34
N GLY A 115 12.41 -1.35 -2.18
CA GLY A 115 12.11 -2.17 -3.36
C GLY A 115 13.24 -2.16 -4.39
N ALA A 116 13.78 -0.98 -4.71
CA ALA A 116 14.89 -0.83 -5.64
C ALA A 116 16.16 -1.55 -5.16
N LEU A 117 16.47 -1.42 -3.86
CA LEU A 117 17.60 -2.12 -3.25
C LEU A 117 17.41 -3.65 -3.31
N THR A 118 16.23 -4.12 -2.96
CA THR A 118 15.89 -5.55 -3.01
C THR A 118 16.00 -6.09 -4.43
N TRP A 119 15.47 -5.36 -5.42
CA TRP A 119 15.53 -5.72 -6.83
C TRP A 119 16.99 -5.79 -7.33
N ALA A 120 17.81 -4.81 -6.99
CA ALA A 120 19.23 -4.79 -7.35
C ALA A 120 20.00 -5.99 -6.77
N LEU A 121 19.77 -6.31 -5.48
CA LEU A 121 20.40 -7.46 -4.82
C LEU A 121 19.93 -8.80 -5.41
N CYS A 122 18.65 -8.93 -5.74
CA CYS A 122 18.12 -10.12 -6.42
C CYS A 122 18.72 -10.31 -7.82
N GLY A 123 19.06 -9.21 -8.50
CA GLY A 123 19.73 -9.25 -9.80
C GLY A 123 21.16 -9.83 -9.76
N LEU A 124 21.84 -9.75 -8.61
CA LEU A 124 23.18 -10.28 -8.41
C LEU A 124 23.21 -11.80 -8.12
N THR A 125 22.06 -12.41 -7.87
CA THR A 125 21.97 -13.81 -7.50
C THR A 125 21.86 -14.71 -8.73
N SER A 126 22.58 -15.85 -8.73
CA SER A 126 22.55 -16.86 -9.79
C SER A 126 21.20 -17.59 -9.88
N GLY A 127 20.93 -18.27 -11.00
CA GLY A 127 19.75 -19.13 -11.18
C GLY A 127 19.87 -20.46 -10.41
N GLY A 128 18.78 -21.27 -10.47
CA GLY A 128 18.70 -22.58 -9.83
C GLY A 128 18.00 -22.55 -8.47
N ALA A 129 17.83 -23.71 -7.84
CA ALA A 129 17.09 -23.87 -6.58
C ALA A 129 17.72 -23.06 -5.44
N ALA A 130 19.03 -23.08 -5.30
CA ALA A 130 19.75 -22.31 -4.29
C ALA A 130 19.57 -20.79 -4.50
N GLY A 131 19.65 -20.32 -5.76
CA GLY A 131 19.39 -18.92 -6.10
C GLY A 131 17.96 -18.47 -5.81
N PHE A 132 16.97 -19.37 -5.98
CA PHE A 132 15.58 -19.09 -5.61
C PHE A 132 15.43 -18.89 -4.08
N ILE A 133 15.99 -19.77 -3.27
CA ILE A 133 15.96 -19.66 -1.80
C ILE A 133 16.65 -18.37 -1.36
N LEU A 134 17.79 -18.03 -1.94
CA LEU A 134 18.51 -16.79 -1.65
C LEU A 134 17.69 -15.54 -2.00
N LYS A 135 17.05 -15.53 -3.17
CA LYS A 135 16.13 -14.43 -3.58
C LYS A 135 14.96 -14.29 -2.59
N ALA A 136 14.36 -15.40 -2.18
CA ALA A 136 13.28 -15.38 -1.20
C ALA A 136 13.76 -14.79 0.13
N ALA A 137 14.93 -15.19 0.62
CA ALA A 137 15.53 -14.63 1.82
C ALA A 137 15.80 -13.12 1.69
N ILE A 138 16.37 -12.66 0.58
CA ILE A 138 16.62 -11.25 0.28
C ILE A 138 15.30 -10.47 0.29
N CYS A 139 14.25 -10.97 -0.37
CA CYS A 139 12.94 -10.32 -0.43
C CYS A 139 12.27 -10.18 0.95
N VAL A 140 12.58 -11.05 1.90
CA VAL A 140 12.05 -10.96 3.27
C VAL A 140 12.95 -10.08 4.13
N VAL A 141 14.25 -10.33 4.13
CA VAL A 141 15.18 -9.72 5.10
C VAL A 141 15.45 -8.24 4.76
N ILE A 142 15.75 -7.93 3.51
CA ILE A 142 16.20 -6.58 3.12
C ILE A 142 15.12 -5.50 3.33
N PRO A 143 13.87 -5.67 2.87
CA PRO A 143 12.84 -4.65 3.14
C PRO A 143 12.57 -4.47 4.63
N ASN A 144 12.50 -5.57 5.40
CA ASN A 144 12.24 -5.50 6.83
C ASN A 144 13.37 -4.78 7.60
N LEU A 145 14.63 -5.07 7.27
CA LEU A 145 15.77 -4.34 7.83
C LEU A 145 15.77 -2.87 7.43
N PHE A 146 15.44 -2.57 6.18
CA PHE A 146 15.38 -1.20 5.69
C PHE A 146 14.31 -0.40 6.42
N PHE A 147 13.12 -0.96 6.60
CA PHE A 147 12.05 -0.34 7.39
C PHE A 147 12.43 -0.19 8.86
N LEU A 148 13.02 -1.21 9.46
CA LEU A 148 13.50 -1.17 10.84
C LEU A 148 14.49 -0.02 11.04
N ILE A 149 15.49 0.10 10.18
CA ILE A 149 16.48 1.19 10.23
C ILE A 149 15.83 2.56 10.02
N SER A 150 14.86 2.66 9.10
CA SER A 150 14.20 3.93 8.79
C SER A 150 13.27 4.41 9.91
N TYR A 151 12.63 3.50 10.64
CA TYR A 151 11.57 3.83 11.60
C TYR A 151 11.90 3.52 13.06
N HIS A 152 13.06 2.91 13.40
CA HIS A 152 13.40 2.52 14.78
C HIS A 152 13.44 3.69 15.78
N ARG A 153 13.60 4.93 15.31
CA ARG A 153 13.61 6.13 16.16
C ARG A 153 12.26 6.86 16.20
N THR A 154 11.23 6.33 15.55
CA THR A 154 9.91 6.96 15.56
C THR A 154 9.14 6.61 16.83
N GLN A 155 8.24 7.51 17.25
CA GLN A 155 7.37 7.28 18.41
C GLN A 155 6.44 6.08 18.19
N GLU A 156 6.02 5.87 16.95
CA GLU A 156 5.19 4.75 16.54
C GLU A 156 5.90 3.41 16.77
N PHE A 157 7.20 3.34 16.45
CA PHE A 157 7.98 2.13 16.68
C PHE A 157 8.16 1.83 18.18
N ALA A 158 8.43 2.86 18.98
CA ALA A 158 8.54 2.71 20.43
C ALA A 158 7.25 2.16 21.03
N PHE A 159 6.08 2.68 20.61
CA PHE A 159 4.77 2.20 21.04
C PHE A 159 4.55 0.70 20.70
N PHE A 160 4.88 0.28 19.47
CA PHE A 160 4.77 -1.12 19.08
C PHE A 160 5.74 -2.03 19.85
N ALA A 161 6.95 -1.58 20.11
CA ALA A 161 7.94 -2.33 20.86
C ALA A 161 7.48 -2.55 22.32
N ASP A 162 6.90 -1.54 22.94
CA ASP A 162 6.40 -1.64 24.31
C ASP A 162 5.12 -2.49 24.39
N ALA A 163 4.18 -2.33 23.45
CA ALA A 163 3.01 -3.21 23.35
C ALA A 163 3.39 -4.68 23.14
N GLY A 164 4.45 -4.94 22.36
CA GLY A 164 4.98 -6.29 22.18
C GLY A 164 5.56 -6.89 23.46
N LYS A 165 6.28 -6.10 24.27
CA LYS A 165 6.81 -6.54 25.59
C LYS A 165 5.68 -6.88 26.55
N ASP A 166 4.65 -6.03 26.62
CA ASP A 166 3.48 -6.24 27.47
C ASP A 166 2.73 -7.54 27.13
N LEU A 167 2.61 -7.86 25.83
CA LEU A 167 2.00 -9.12 25.39
C LEU A 167 2.82 -10.34 25.83
N ILE A 168 4.16 -10.28 25.69
CA ILE A 168 5.05 -11.37 26.10
C ILE A 168 4.96 -11.58 27.62
N GLN A 169 4.93 -10.50 28.41
CA GLN A 169 4.81 -10.59 29.86
C GLN A 169 3.46 -11.17 30.34
N LYS A 170 2.39 -10.97 29.57
CA LYS A 170 1.06 -11.54 29.90
C LYS A 170 0.92 -13.01 29.54
N VAL A 171 1.77 -13.55 28.67
CA VAL A 171 1.76 -14.95 28.21
C VAL A 171 2.76 -15.80 28.99
N SER A 172 3.75 -15.19 29.62
CA SER A 172 4.72 -15.83 30.53
C SER A 172 4.21 -15.85 31.98
#